data_730a4eb27355802f4840306d9a4c6804
#
_entry.id   730a4eb27355802f4840306d9a4c6804
#
_cell.length_a   1.000
_cell.length_b   1.000
_cell.length_c   1.000
_cell.angle_alpha   90.00
_cell.angle_beta   90.00
_cell.angle_gamma   90.00
#
_symmetry.space_group_name_H-M   'P 1'
#
loop_
_entity.id
_entity.type
_entity.pdbx_description
1 polymer ?
#
loop_
_entity_poly.entity_id
_entity_poly.type
_entity_poly.pdbx_seq_one_letter_code
_entity_poly.pdbx_strand_id
1 'polypeptide(L)'
;MKEAFLTLGRGVGQVMFQNNALSGLLMLAGILLNSWQMALLAIAGNVVSTLTACLSGYSREDIRNGLYGFNGTLVGIAIGVFMPVSVASFSLLVAGACLSAWIARLFSLQRRVPGFTAPFILSVWILLAAVFAIAFRKCSDSPVTLFFAGFLSEHRSGDVSGEYSIGRSALSAGYHG
;
A
#
# COMPACT_ATOMS: atom_id res chain seq x y z
N MET A 1 30.79 3.72 9.71
CA MET A 1 30.40 3.60 8.30
C MET A 1 30.38 2.15 7.82
N LYS A 2 31.41 1.32 8.09
CA LYS A 2 31.43 -0.12 7.68
C LYS A 2 30.23 -0.91 8.21
N GLU A 3 29.87 -0.74 9.49
CA GLU A 3 28.75 -1.45 10.10
C GLU A 3 27.39 -1.10 9.45
N ALA A 4 27.15 0.18 9.14
CA ALA A 4 25.92 0.60 8.49
C ALA A 4 25.78 -0.02 7.07
N PHE A 5 26.88 -0.06 6.32
CA PHE A 5 26.89 -0.67 4.99
C PHE A 5 26.64 -2.18 5.05
N LEU A 6 27.25 -2.87 6.04
CA LEU A 6 27.01 -4.29 6.27
C LEU A 6 25.56 -4.56 6.69
N THR A 7 24.97 -3.72 7.53
CA THR A 7 23.57 -3.83 7.95
C THR A 7 22.60 -3.68 6.76
N LEU A 8 22.83 -2.68 5.91
CA LEU A 8 22.00 -2.47 4.70
C LEU A 8 22.18 -3.64 3.72
N GLY A 9 23.42 -4.10 3.49
CA GLY A 9 23.69 -5.26 2.65
C GLY A 9 23.00 -6.53 3.17
N ARG A 10 23.05 -6.77 4.49
CA ARG A 10 22.33 -7.88 5.12
C ARG A 10 20.82 -7.74 4.96
N GLY A 11 20.27 -6.51 5.09
CA GLY A 11 18.86 -6.24 4.86
C GLY A 11 18.40 -6.64 3.46
N VAL A 12 19.19 -6.35 2.43
CA VAL A 12 18.90 -6.83 1.07
C VAL A 12 19.07 -8.35 0.97
N GLY A 13 20.14 -8.91 1.56
CA GLY A 13 20.40 -10.36 1.56
C GLY A 13 19.31 -11.17 2.28
N GLN A 14 18.71 -10.62 3.33
CA GLN A 14 17.62 -11.24 4.07
C GLN A 14 16.36 -11.49 3.20
N VAL A 15 16.18 -10.79 2.09
CA VAL A 15 15.13 -11.10 1.12
C VAL A 15 15.21 -12.54 0.63
N MET A 16 16.45 -13.07 0.54
CA MET A 16 16.73 -14.48 0.22
C MET A 16 17.02 -15.30 1.49
N PHE A 17 16.63 -14.83 2.67
CA PHE A 17 16.91 -15.46 3.95
C PHE A 17 18.40 -15.67 4.24
N GLN A 18 19.27 -14.89 3.62
CA GLN A 18 20.71 -14.96 3.82
C GLN A 18 21.21 -13.75 4.62
N ASN A 19 21.72 -14.03 5.82
CA ASN A 19 22.34 -13.01 6.66
C ASN A 19 23.78 -12.71 6.18
N ASN A 20 23.93 -12.39 4.90
CA ASN A 20 25.22 -12.09 4.27
C ASN A 20 25.11 -10.84 3.39
N ALA A 21 25.95 -9.85 3.67
CA ALA A 21 25.99 -8.61 2.92
C ALA A 21 26.44 -8.78 1.46
N LEU A 22 27.28 -9.79 1.18
CA LEU A 22 27.73 -10.09 -0.18
C LEU A 22 26.58 -10.60 -1.05
N SER A 23 25.75 -11.51 -0.51
CA SER A 23 24.52 -11.96 -1.18
C SER A 23 23.56 -10.80 -1.47
N GLY A 24 23.42 -9.88 -0.50
CA GLY A 24 22.62 -8.67 -0.69
C GLY A 24 23.16 -7.77 -1.81
N LEU A 25 24.46 -7.63 -1.90
CA LEU A 25 25.10 -6.84 -2.95
C LEU A 25 24.87 -7.46 -4.33
N LEU A 26 25.04 -8.79 -4.46
CA LEU A 26 24.79 -9.51 -5.71
C LEU A 26 23.31 -9.41 -6.13
N MET A 27 22.39 -9.54 -5.19
CA MET A 27 20.97 -9.38 -5.45
C MET A 27 20.65 -7.94 -5.91
N LEU A 28 21.22 -6.94 -5.25
CA LEU A 28 21.04 -5.55 -5.62
C LEU A 28 21.61 -5.26 -7.02
N ALA A 29 22.75 -5.85 -7.37
CA ALA A 29 23.32 -5.77 -8.71
C ALA A 29 22.36 -6.37 -9.76
N GLY A 30 21.74 -7.52 -9.47
CA GLY A 30 20.72 -8.11 -10.35
C GLY A 30 19.50 -7.21 -10.55
N ILE A 31 19.00 -6.58 -9.47
CA ILE A 31 17.91 -5.63 -9.54
C ILE A 31 18.32 -4.39 -10.36
N LEU A 32 19.53 -3.89 -10.16
CA LEU A 32 20.08 -2.74 -10.88
C LEU A 32 20.17 -2.99 -12.39
N LEU A 33 20.59 -4.19 -12.79
CA LEU A 33 20.65 -4.59 -14.20
C LEU A 33 19.26 -4.68 -14.84
N ASN A 34 18.25 -5.04 -14.05
CA ASN A 34 16.86 -5.07 -14.51
C ASN A 34 16.25 -3.66 -14.58
N SER A 35 16.39 -2.88 -13.51
CA SER A 35 15.86 -1.52 -13.40
C SER A 35 16.61 -0.72 -12.33
N TRP A 36 17.30 0.33 -12.75
CA TRP A 36 18.00 1.23 -11.82
C TRP A 36 17.04 1.96 -10.87
N GLN A 37 15.82 2.28 -11.35
CA GLN A 37 14.79 2.93 -10.55
C GLN A 37 14.32 2.02 -9.40
N MET A 38 14.10 0.74 -9.70
CA MET A 38 13.71 -0.26 -8.71
C MET A 38 14.81 -0.48 -7.69
N ALA A 39 16.09 -0.51 -8.12
CA ALA A 39 17.22 -0.62 -7.21
C ALA A 39 17.32 0.58 -6.26
N LEU A 40 17.12 1.81 -6.75
CA LEU A 40 17.10 3.01 -5.92
C LEU A 40 15.97 2.96 -4.87
N LEU A 41 14.76 2.59 -5.28
CA LEU A 41 13.62 2.48 -4.36
C LEU A 41 13.83 1.34 -3.35
N ALA A 42 14.43 0.23 -3.73
CA ALA A 42 14.80 -0.86 -2.83
C ALA A 42 15.79 -0.41 -1.75
N ILE A 43 16.84 0.32 -2.14
CA ILE A 43 17.83 0.89 -1.20
C ILE A 43 17.15 1.92 -0.30
N ALA A 44 16.35 2.84 -0.86
CA ALA A 44 15.66 3.86 -0.10
C ALA A 44 14.71 3.24 0.94
N GLY A 45 13.93 2.23 0.56
CA GLY A 45 13.06 1.49 1.47
C GLY A 45 13.82 0.80 2.61
N ASN A 46 14.95 0.16 2.29
CA ASN A 46 15.85 -0.44 3.29
C ASN A 46 16.35 0.59 4.29
N VAL A 47 16.87 1.72 3.79
CA VAL A 47 17.38 2.80 4.63
C VAL A 47 16.29 3.37 5.54
N VAL A 48 15.13 3.70 4.99
CA VAL A 48 14.01 4.27 5.76
C VAL A 48 13.55 3.30 6.85
N SER A 49 13.35 2.03 6.52
CA SER A 49 12.91 1.02 7.49
C SER A 49 13.96 0.78 8.59
N THR A 50 15.24 0.72 8.23
CA THR A 50 16.35 0.57 9.19
C THR A 50 16.48 1.81 10.09
N LEU A 51 16.35 3.02 9.52
CA LEU A 51 16.37 4.27 10.29
C LEU A 51 15.16 4.33 11.25
N THR A 52 13.98 3.96 10.81
CA THR A 52 12.80 3.88 11.66
C THR A 52 13.04 2.95 12.86
N ALA A 53 13.64 1.78 12.63
CA ALA A 53 13.98 0.86 13.69
C ALA A 53 15.03 1.43 14.66
N CYS A 54 16.04 2.13 14.13
CA CYS A 54 17.07 2.79 14.94
C CYS A 54 16.48 3.91 15.80
N LEU A 55 15.66 4.79 15.22
CA LEU A 55 15.04 5.92 15.93
C LEU A 55 14.03 5.45 16.98
N SER A 56 13.36 4.34 16.72
CA SER A 56 12.41 3.73 17.68
C SER A 56 13.09 2.90 18.78
N GLY A 57 14.41 2.83 18.80
CA GLY A 57 15.17 2.12 19.85
C GLY A 57 14.97 0.61 19.85
N TYR A 58 14.77 0.00 18.68
CA TYR A 58 14.59 -1.45 18.58
C TYR A 58 15.90 -2.22 18.84
N SER A 59 15.82 -3.56 18.94
CA SER A 59 16.95 -4.43 19.20
C SER A 59 18.10 -4.17 18.22
N ARG A 60 19.28 -3.82 18.77
CA ARG A 60 20.49 -3.57 17.95
C ARG A 60 20.94 -4.82 17.19
N GLU A 61 20.70 -6.00 17.76
CA GLU A 61 21.03 -7.27 17.13
C GLU A 61 20.15 -7.52 15.91
N ASP A 62 18.84 -7.33 16.03
CA ASP A 62 17.89 -7.48 14.93
C ASP A 62 18.15 -6.46 13.81
N ILE A 63 18.51 -5.21 14.17
CA ILE A 63 18.90 -4.17 13.20
C ILE A 63 20.17 -4.60 12.46
N ARG A 64 21.20 -5.03 13.17
CA ARG A 64 22.48 -5.48 12.54
C ARG A 64 22.31 -6.71 11.66
N ASN A 65 21.36 -7.58 11.96
CA ASN A 65 20.98 -8.73 11.14
C ASN A 65 20.09 -8.36 9.95
N GLY A 66 19.69 -7.08 9.80
CA GLY A 66 18.90 -6.60 8.67
C GLY A 66 17.41 -6.96 8.71
N LEU A 67 16.89 -7.41 9.87
CA LEU A 67 15.51 -7.88 10.02
C LEU A 67 14.44 -6.82 9.73
N TYR A 68 14.74 -5.55 9.94
CA TYR A 68 13.83 -4.45 9.60
C TYR A 68 14.05 -3.98 8.16
N GLY A 69 15.32 -3.92 7.73
CA GLY A 69 15.70 -3.42 6.42
C GLY A 69 15.14 -4.25 5.26
N PHE A 70 15.05 -5.59 5.40
CA PHE A 70 14.58 -6.44 4.31
C PHE A 70 13.10 -6.20 3.95
N ASN A 71 12.24 -5.96 4.95
CA ASN A 71 10.85 -5.60 4.70
C ASN A 71 10.73 -4.26 3.96
N GLY A 72 11.55 -3.27 4.33
CA GLY A 72 11.65 -2.01 3.61
C GLY A 72 12.16 -2.17 2.18
N THR A 73 13.15 -3.06 1.95
CA THR A 73 13.64 -3.41 0.60
C THR A 73 12.50 -3.94 -0.27
N LEU A 74 11.70 -4.87 0.27
CA LEU A 74 10.54 -5.44 -0.44
C LEU A 74 9.48 -4.39 -0.77
N VAL A 75 9.20 -3.46 0.16
CA VAL A 75 8.30 -2.32 -0.11
C VAL A 75 8.83 -1.47 -1.26
N GLY A 76 10.14 -1.17 -1.26
CA GLY A 76 10.78 -0.41 -2.32
C GLY A 76 10.70 -1.09 -3.69
N ILE A 77 10.95 -2.40 -3.75
CA ILE A 77 10.82 -3.21 -4.97
C ILE A 77 9.37 -3.19 -5.46
N ALA A 78 8.40 -3.43 -4.57
CA ALA A 78 6.99 -3.44 -4.92
C ALA A 78 6.54 -2.11 -5.54
N ILE A 79 6.91 -0.98 -4.92
CA ILE A 79 6.58 0.34 -5.47
C ILE A 79 7.27 0.55 -6.82
N GLY A 80 8.54 0.16 -6.96
CA GLY A 80 9.28 0.29 -8.21
C GLY A 80 8.74 -0.55 -9.37
N VAL A 81 8.03 -1.65 -9.07
CA VAL A 81 7.35 -2.49 -10.08
C VAL A 81 6.03 -1.87 -10.52
N PHE A 82 5.24 -1.33 -9.57
CA PHE A 82 3.86 -0.92 -9.86
C PHE A 82 3.70 0.57 -10.15
N MET A 83 4.68 1.41 -9.80
CA MET A 83 4.56 2.86 -9.89
C MET A 83 5.80 3.50 -10.52
N PRO A 84 5.62 4.51 -11.40
CA PRO A 84 6.74 5.33 -11.85
C PRO A 84 7.33 6.12 -10.69
N VAL A 85 8.62 6.44 -10.77
CA VAL A 85 9.29 7.28 -9.76
C VAL A 85 8.68 8.68 -9.76
N SER A 86 7.99 9.02 -8.69
CA SER A 86 7.31 10.29 -8.49
C SER A 86 7.33 10.67 -7.01
N VAL A 87 6.96 11.90 -6.69
CA VAL A 87 6.83 12.34 -5.29
C VAL A 87 5.81 11.48 -4.55
N ALA A 88 4.73 11.08 -5.22
CA ALA A 88 3.70 10.21 -4.64
C ALA A 88 4.25 8.82 -4.32
N SER A 89 4.99 8.18 -5.25
CA SER A 89 5.60 6.86 -5.01
C SER A 89 6.64 6.91 -3.89
N PHE A 90 7.40 8.01 -3.79
CA PHE A 90 8.35 8.19 -2.70
C PHE A 90 7.66 8.38 -1.34
N SER A 91 6.56 9.13 -1.28
CA SER A 91 5.76 9.29 -0.07
C SER A 91 5.16 7.95 0.40
N LEU A 92 4.65 7.14 -0.54
CA LEU A 92 4.15 5.79 -0.26
C LEU A 92 5.26 4.85 0.21
N LEU A 93 6.46 4.96 -0.37
CA LEU A 93 7.63 4.20 0.06
C LEU A 93 8.00 4.51 1.51
N VAL A 94 8.08 5.78 1.88
CA VAL A 94 8.39 6.19 3.25
C VAL A 94 7.32 5.66 4.21
N ALA A 95 6.03 5.88 3.91
CA ALA A 95 4.94 5.41 4.74
C ALA A 95 4.95 3.87 4.89
N GLY A 96 5.13 3.13 3.79
CA GLY A 96 5.18 1.67 3.80
C GLY A 96 6.39 1.09 4.50
N ALA A 97 7.56 1.69 4.34
CA ALA A 97 8.78 1.25 5.00
C ALA A 97 8.70 1.50 6.52
N CYS A 98 8.17 2.65 6.97
CA CYS A 98 7.92 2.92 8.38
C CYS A 98 6.90 1.93 8.96
N LEU A 99 5.79 1.72 8.27
CA LEU A 99 4.74 0.81 8.70
C LEU A 99 5.25 -0.63 8.79
N SER A 100 6.04 -1.08 7.82
CA SER A 100 6.64 -2.42 7.83
C SER A 100 7.60 -2.61 9.01
N ALA A 101 8.38 -1.60 9.38
CA ALA A 101 9.25 -1.65 10.56
C ALA A 101 8.45 -1.77 11.86
N TRP A 102 7.33 -1.06 12.00
CA TRP A 102 6.46 -1.15 13.17
C TRP A 102 5.78 -2.52 13.26
N ILE A 103 5.24 -3.02 12.16
CA ILE A 103 4.62 -4.35 12.14
C ILE A 103 5.66 -5.43 12.44
N ALA A 104 6.87 -5.33 11.87
CA ALA A 104 7.97 -6.25 12.17
C ALA A 104 8.32 -6.27 13.66
N ARG A 105 8.27 -5.10 14.32
CA ARG A 105 8.44 -5.02 15.78
C ARG A 105 7.36 -5.75 16.56
N LEU A 106 6.10 -5.64 16.15
CA LEU A 106 4.99 -6.37 16.78
C LEU A 106 5.22 -7.90 16.70
N PHE A 107 5.64 -8.40 15.54
CA PHE A 107 6.00 -9.82 15.40
C PHE A 107 7.21 -10.20 16.25
N SER A 108 8.24 -9.36 16.32
CA SER A 108 9.41 -9.58 17.16
C SER A 108 9.06 -9.67 18.66
N LEU A 109 8.10 -8.89 19.13
CA LEU A 109 7.62 -8.95 20.52
C LEU A 109 6.84 -10.23 20.83
N GLN A 110 6.11 -10.75 19.86
CA GLN A 110 5.23 -11.92 20.05
C GLN A 110 5.98 -13.25 20.19
N ARG A 111 7.24 -13.35 19.75
CA ARG A 111 8.17 -14.49 19.84
C ARG A 111 7.61 -15.88 19.42
N ARG A 112 6.31 -16.02 19.22
CA ARG A 112 5.65 -17.30 18.88
C ARG A 112 5.64 -17.60 17.40
N VAL A 113 5.65 -16.57 16.54
CA VAL A 113 5.58 -16.71 15.08
C VAL A 113 6.66 -15.85 14.47
N PRO A 114 7.58 -16.41 13.72
CA PRO A 114 8.56 -15.60 12.97
C PRO A 114 7.83 -14.79 11.91
N GLY A 115 8.04 -13.46 11.93
CA GLY A 115 7.32 -12.52 11.07
C GLY A 115 7.64 -12.65 9.58
N PHE A 116 8.84 -13.14 9.24
CA PHE A 116 9.33 -13.22 7.86
C PHE A 116 8.87 -12.04 6.98
N THR A 117 8.21 -12.30 5.87
CA THR A 117 7.68 -11.31 4.93
C THR A 117 6.28 -10.76 5.31
N ALA A 118 5.65 -11.27 6.37
CA ALA A 118 4.33 -10.81 6.79
C ALA A 118 4.25 -9.30 7.05
N PRO A 119 5.24 -8.63 7.70
CA PRO A 119 5.21 -7.19 7.90
C PRO A 119 5.16 -6.40 6.59
N PHE A 120 5.91 -6.83 5.57
CA PHE A 120 5.86 -6.25 4.23
C PHE A 120 4.48 -6.42 3.60
N ILE A 121 3.95 -7.65 3.58
CA ILE A 121 2.66 -7.96 2.96
C ILE A 121 1.54 -7.13 3.59
N LEU A 122 1.45 -7.10 4.92
CA LEU A 122 0.45 -6.32 5.65
C LEU A 122 0.59 -4.81 5.37
N SER A 123 1.81 -4.29 5.31
CA SER A 123 2.07 -2.89 5.01
C SER A 123 1.60 -2.52 3.59
N VAL A 124 1.90 -3.35 2.61
CA VAL A 124 1.48 -3.14 1.22
C VAL A 124 -0.05 -3.22 1.10
N TRP A 125 -0.69 -4.17 1.77
CA TRP A 125 -2.16 -4.28 1.76
C TRP A 125 -2.84 -3.07 2.38
N ILE A 126 -2.33 -2.57 3.51
CA ILE A 126 -2.85 -1.35 4.16
C ILE A 126 -2.70 -0.15 3.23
N LEU A 127 -1.54 0.00 2.58
CA LEU A 127 -1.30 1.08 1.62
C LEU A 127 -2.22 0.99 0.40
N LEU A 128 -2.38 -0.20 -0.16
CA LEU A 128 -3.28 -0.42 -1.30
C LEU A 128 -4.73 -0.11 -0.93
N ALA A 129 -5.19 -0.57 0.24
CA ALA A 129 -6.52 -0.26 0.73
C ALA A 129 -6.72 1.25 0.93
N ALA A 130 -5.74 1.95 1.48
CA ALA A 130 -5.80 3.40 1.66
C ALA A 130 -5.83 4.14 0.32
N VAL A 131 -4.97 3.78 -0.63
CA VAL A 131 -4.94 4.38 -1.98
C VAL A 131 -6.25 4.11 -2.71
N PHE A 132 -6.77 2.87 -2.64
CA PHE A 132 -8.04 2.52 -3.25
C PHE A 132 -9.21 3.30 -2.63
N ALA A 133 -9.26 3.43 -1.30
CA ALA A 133 -10.29 4.22 -0.62
C ALA A 133 -10.26 5.70 -1.01
N ILE A 134 -9.07 6.29 -1.15
CA ILE A 134 -8.89 7.68 -1.60
C ILE A 134 -9.33 7.81 -3.07
N ALA A 135 -8.92 6.90 -3.93
CA ALA A 135 -9.30 6.90 -5.35
C ALA A 135 -10.81 6.74 -5.52
N PHE A 136 -11.44 5.86 -4.74
CA PHE A 136 -12.87 5.63 -4.76
C PHE A 136 -13.65 6.87 -4.31
N ARG A 137 -13.22 7.54 -3.23
CA ARG A 137 -13.81 8.82 -2.79
C ARG A 137 -13.71 9.87 -3.88
N LYS A 138 -12.54 10.04 -4.48
CA LYS A 138 -12.34 11.02 -5.55
C LYS A 138 -13.20 10.72 -6.78
N CYS A 139 -13.43 9.46 -7.10
CA CYS A 139 -14.32 9.05 -8.19
C CYS A 139 -15.80 9.30 -7.83
N SER A 140 -16.20 9.03 -6.58
CA SER A 140 -17.56 9.29 -6.10
C SER A 140 -17.92 10.77 -6.09
N ASP A 141 -16.94 11.65 -5.81
CA ASP A 141 -17.12 13.10 -5.78
C ASP A 141 -16.95 13.75 -7.17
N SER A 142 -16.79 12.97 -8.23
CA SER A 142 -16.64 13.52 -9.57
C SER A 142 -17.97 14.11 -10.07
N PRO A 143 -17.94 15.26 -10.76
CA PRO A 143 -19.16 15.90 -11.26
C PRO A 143 -19.97 15.00 -12.19
N VAL A 144 -19.33 14.06 -12.87
CA VAL A 144 -19.98 13.07 -13.73
C VAL A 144 -20.81 12.08 -12.90
N THR A 145 -20.29 11.59 -11.79
CA THR A 145 -21.01 10.64 -10.90
C THR A 145 -22.18 11.34 -10.24
N LEU A 146 -22.02 12.59 -9.80
CA LEU A 146 -23.10 13.40 -9.23
C LEU A 146 -24.18 13.73 -10.28
N PHE A 147 -23.79 14.00 -11.51
CA PHE A 147 -24.73 14.22 -12.62
C PHE A 147 -25.56 12.97 -12.92
N PHE A 148 -24.92 11.78 -13.01
CA PHE A 148 -25.64 10.51 -13.21
C PHE A 148 -26.53 10.15 -12.03
N ALA A 149 -26.08 10.38 -10.79
CA ALA A 149 -26.90 10.16 -9.61
C ALA A 149 -28.11 11.08 -9.57
N GLY A 150 -27.96 12.35 -9.92
CA GLY A 150 -29.05 13.31 -10.09
C GLY A 150 -30.03 12.88 -11.19
N PHE A 151 -29.53 12.52 -12.36
CA PHE A 151 -30.33 12.05 -13.49
C PHE A 151 -31.16 10.80 -13.15
N LEU A 152 -30.55 9.81 -12.47
CA LEU A 152 -31.23 8.59 -12.06
C LEU A 152 -32.28 8.85 -10.96
N SER A 153 -32.04 9.81 -10.06
CA SER A 153 -33.00 10.18 -9.02
C SER A 153 -34.23 10.88 -9.61
N GLU A 154 -34.02 11.72 -10.61
CA GLU A 154 -35.08 12.44 -11.31
C GLU A 154 -35.96 11.50 -12.15
N HIS A 155 -35.35 10.51 -12.80
CA HIS A 155 -36.08 9.50 -13.58
C HIS A 155 -36.89 8.56 -12.67
N ARG A 156 -36.40 8.27 -11.47
CA ARG A 156 -37.13 7.45 -10.49
C ARG A 156 -38.32 8.16 -9.90
N SER A 157 -38.25 9.47 -9.69
CA SER A 157 -39.38 10.26 -9.14
C SER A 157 -40.46 10.53 -10.17
N GLY A 158 -40.10 10.60 -11.48
CA GLY A 158 -41.05 10.80 -12.56
C GLY A 158 -41.95 9.59 -12.81
N ASP A 159 -41.45 8.36 -12.63
CA ASP A 159 -42.18 7.13 -12.90
C ASP A 159 -43.27 6.84 -11.85
N VAL A 160 -43.03 7.19 -10.57
CA VAL A 160 -43.99 6.97 -9.49
C VAL A 160 -45.16 7.96 -9.55
N SER A 161 -44.95 9.20 -10.03
CA SER A 161 -46.00 10.22 -10.14
C SER A 161 -46.89 10.02 -11.38
N GLY A 162 -46.34 9.45 -12.46
CA GLY A 162 -47.08 9.10 -13.68
C GLY A 162 -48.09 7.97 -13.46
N GLU A 163 -47.69 6.93 -12.75
CA GLU A 163 -48.55 5.76 -12.50
C GLU A 163 -49.73 6.09 -11.53
N TYR A 164 -49.47 6.96 -10.56
CA TYR A 164 -50.54 7.41 -9.63
C TYR A 164 -51.60 8.31 -10.28
N SER A 165 -51.23 9.05 -11.31
CA SER A 165 -52.16 9.91 -12.06
C SER A 165 -53.08 9.12 -12.98
N ILE A 166 -52.54 8.07 -13.64
CA ILE A 166 -53.31 7.20 -14.55
C ILE A 166 -54.31 6.35 -13.77
N GLY A 167 -53.96 5.83 -12.60
CA GLY A 167 -54.82 5.05 -11.75
C GLY A 167 -56.05 5.86 -11.23
N ARG A 168 -55.87 7.14 -10.97
CA ARG A 168 -56.94 8.02 -10.47
C ARG A 168 -57.94 8.41 -11.54
N SER A 169 -57.49 8.60 -12.77
CA SER A 169 -58.34 8.90 -13.92
C SER A 169 -59.19 7.68 -14.34
N ALA A 170 -58.66 6.48 -14.22
CA ALA A 170 -59.36 5.24 -14.53
C ALA A 170 -60.45 4.90 -13.50
N LEU A 171 -60.22 5.22 -12.23
CA LEU A 171 -61.20 5.05 -11.13
C LEU A 171 -62.37 6.03 -11.18
N SER A 172 -62.18 7.26 -11.70
CA SER A 172 -63.22 8.26 -11.81
C SER A 172 -64.16 8.03 -13.04
N ALA A 173 -63.65 7.36 -14.06
CA ALA A 173 -64.42 7.06 -15.27
C ALA A 173 -65.35 5.82 -15.16
N GLY A 174 -65.18 4.99 -14.13
CA GLY A 174 -65.94 3.77 -13.91
C GLY A 174 -67.20 3.90 -13.03
N TYR A 175 -67.54 5.11 -12.53
CA TYR A 175 -68.67 5.29 -11.60
C TYR A 175 -69.84 6.07 -12.16
N HIS A 176 -69.90 6.32 -13.47
CA HIS A 176 -71.08 6.91 -14.16
C HIS A 176 -71.48 5.99 -15.34
N GLY A 177 -72.05 4.82 -15.00
CA GLY A 177 -72.68 3.94 -15.92
C GLY A 177 -73.73 3.14 -15.19
#